data_d5896ba9cf49979ce98c826c9bf4c7ee
#
_entry.id   d5896ba9cf49979ce98c826c9bf4c7ee
#
_cell.length_a   1.000
_cell.length_b   1.000
_cell.length_c   1.000
_cell.angle_alpha   90.00
_cell.angle_beta   90.00
_cell.angle_gamma   90.00
#
_symmetry.space_group_name_H-M   'P 1'
#
loop_
_entity.id
_entity.type
_entity.pdbx_description
1 polymer ?
#
loop_
_entity_poly.entity_id
_entity_poly.type
_entity_poly.pdbx_seq_one_letter_code
_entity_poly.pdbx_strand_id
1 'polypeptide(L)'
;LVPGVFDRTRKRALTSEVSPDFSNAVSNFFNTRVPDYQSARGSQEAYFTALRAHGTEVVTLPALDGFPDCSFTEDTAVILDGMAVIPNLGHPSRRGEVESISNFLAEDFEIVNMPTGATLDGGDVVYYDDFLLVGISTRTNRDGATFLAKHARETGIDVRLIDVPKSTLHLTTVCSSPRPGTIIAA
;
A
#
# COMPACT_ATOMS: atom_id res chain seq x y z
N LEU A 1 -9.57 4.93 17.90
CA LEU A 1 -9.62 3.83 16.91
C LEU A 1 -8.82 2.65 17.45
N VAL A 2 -9.37 1.43 17.34
CA VAL A 2 -8.60 0.21 17.64
C VAL A 2 -7.97 -0.24 16.33
N PRO A 3 -6.64 -0.22 16.18
CA PRO A 3 -5.97 -0.76 15.00
C PRO A 3 -6.44 -2.20 14.76
N GLY A 4 -6.39 -2.67 13.54
CA GLY A 4 -6.95 -3.97 13.20
C GLY A 4 -8.47 -4.00 13.01
N VAL A 5 -9.24 -3.30 13.83
CA VAL A 5 -10.67 -3.06 13.57
C VAL A 5 -10.82 -2.10 12.39
N PHE A 6 -10.01 -1.06 12.34
CA PHE A 6 -10.00 -0.10 11.23
C PHE A 6 -9.73 -0.79 9.88
N ASP A 7 -8.71 -1.63 9.82
CA ASP A 7 -8.33 -2.34 8.60
C ASP A 7 -9.39 -3.38 8.14
N ARG A 8 -10.14 -3.95 9.07
CA ARG A 8 -11.17 -4.98 8.78
C ARG A 8 -12.56 -4.42 8.49
N THR A 9 -12.82 -3.17 8.83
CA THR A 9 -14.13 -2.53 8.63
C THR A 9 -14.12 -1.51 7.50
N ARG A 10 -13.20 -1.63 6.55
CA ARG A 10 -13.08 -0.75 5.41
C ARG A 10 -14.38 -0.68 4.64
N LYS A 11 -14.90 0.53 4.51
CA LYS A 11 -16.10 0.80 3.74
C LYS A 11 -15.80 1.44 2.39
N ARG A 12 -14.58 1.90 2.20
CA ARG A 12 -14.14 2.65 1.02
C ARG A 12 -12.75 2.16 0.59
N ALA A 13 -12.57 1.88 -0.68
CA ALA A 13 -11.33 1.49 -1.30
C ALA A 13 -10.97 2.50 -2.39
N LEU A 14 -9.79 3.11 -2.29
CA LEU A 14 -9.21 3.94 -3.34
C LEU A 14 -8.35 3.07 -4.26
N THR A 15 -8.57 3.20 -5.55
CA THR A 15 -7.85 2.43 -6.57
C THR A 15 -7.48 3.37 -7.73
N SER A 16 -6.59 2.90 -8.62
CA SER A 16 -6.37 3.51 -9.92
C SER A 16 -6.58 2.48 -11.02
N GLU A 17 -7.04 2.92 -12.18
CA GLU A 17 -7.16 2.06 -13.35
C GLU A 17 -5.80 1.46 -13.73
N VAL A 18 -5.82 0.25 -14.29
CA VAL A 18 -4.62 -0.35 -14.88
C VAL A 18 -4.11 0.51 -16.02
N SER A 19 -2.82 0.87 -15.99
CA SER A 19 -2.17 1.65 -17.05
C SER A 19 -2.18 0.90 -18.38
N PRO A 20 -2.41 1.56 -19.52
CA PRO A 20 -2.17 0.98 -20.84
C PRO A 20 -0.73 0.45 -21.01
N ASP A 21 0.23 1.03 -20.28
CA ASP A 21 1.64 0.61 -20.28
C ASP A 21 1.94 -0.54 -19.31
N PHE A 22 0.94 -1.22 -18.77
CA PHE A 22 1.09 -2.27 -17.74
C PHE A 22 2.04 -3.40 -18.14
N SER A 23 2.26 -3.63 -19.43
CA SER A 23 3.26 -4.57 -19.93
C SER A 23 4.70 -4.22 -19.51
N ASN A 24 4.95 -2.97 -19.14
CA ASN A 24 6.24 -2.46 -18.65
C ASN A 24 6.32 -2.39 -17.12
N ALA A 25 5.33 -2.92 -16.40
CA ALA A 25 5.29 -2.94 -14.94
C ALA A 25 6.49 -3.70 -14.33
N VAL A 26 6.89 -3.31 -13.12
CA VAL A 26 8.03 -3.91 -12.43
C VAL A 26 7.72 -5.36 -12.07
N SER A 27 8.47 -6.31 -12.63
CA SER A 27 8.23 -7.76 -12.51
C SER A 27 9.41 -8.56 -11.94
N ASN A 28 10.35 -7.91 -11.26
CA ASN A 28 11.63 -8.49 -10.84
C ASN A 28 11.53 -9.68 -9.86
N PHE A 29 10.40 -9.83 -9.15
CA PHE A 29 10.23 -10.85 -8.13
C PHE A 29 9.55 -12.13 -8.62
N PHE A 30 8.81 -12.09 -9.73
CA PHE A 30 7.91 -13.18 -10.09
C PHE A 30 8.36 -13.98 -11.30
N ASN A 31 9.49 -13.63 -11.91
CA ASN A 31 10.09 -14.33 -13.05
C ASN A 31 9.05 -14.76 -14.12
N THR A 32 8.11 -13.88 -14.40
CA THR A 32 6.86 -14.18 -15.07
C THR A 32 6.85 -13.69 -16.52
N ARG A 33 5.85 -14.14 -17.24
CA ARG A 33 5.51 -13.63 -18.58
C ARG A 33 5.28 -12.11 -18.49
N VAL A 34 5.52 -11.43 -19.61
CA VAL A 34 5.15 -10.01 -19.75
C VAL A 34 3.69 -9.84 -19.34
N PRO A 35 3.37 -8.90 -18.43
CA PRO A 35 2.01 -8.67 -18.01
C PRO A 35 1.13 -8.28 -19.21
N ASP A 36 -0.09 -8.81 -19.26
CA ASP A 36 -1.06 -8.49 -20.29
C ASP A 36 -2.08 -7.50 -19.78
N TYR A 37 -2.20 -6.37 -20.46
CA TYR A 37 -3.08 -5.27 -20.07
C TYR A 37 -4.56 -5.69 -20.02
N GLN A 38 -5.06 -6.43 -21.00
CA GLN A 38 -6.47 -6.82 -21.04
C GLN A 38 -6.81 -7.81 -19.93
N SER A 39 -5.92 -8.76 -19.68
CA SER A 39 -6.04 -9.71 -18.58
C SER A 39 -6.01 -8.99 -17.21
N ALA A 40 -5.13 -8.01 -17.05
CA ALA A 40 -5.03 -7.23 -15.83
C ALA A 40 -6.30 -6.41 -15.58
N ARG A 41 -6.83 -5.73 -16.59
CA ARG A 41 -8.11 -5.02 -16.50
C ARG A 41 -9.27 -5.93 -16.13
N GLY A 42 -9.37 -7.09 -16.76
CA GLY A 42 -10.41 -8.07 -16.44
C GLY A 42 -10.33 -8.55 -14.98
N SER A 43 -9.11 -8.81 -14.50
CA SER A 43 -8.85 -9.20 -13.12
C SER A 43 -9.17 -8.07 -12.13
N GLN A 44 -8.81 -6.84 -12.46
CA GLN A 44 -9.13 -5.67 -11.65
C GLN A 44 -10.64 -5.46 -11.50
N GLU A 45 -11.40 -5.56 -12.60
CA GLU A 45 -12.86 -5.41 -12.53
C GLU A 45 -13.52 -6.54 -11.73
N ALA A 46 -13.03 -7.76 -11.83
CA ALA A 46 -13.48 -8.87 -11.00
C ALA A 46 -13.21 -8.60 -9.50
N TYR A 47 -12.04 -8.04 -9.17
CA TYR A 47 -11.68 -7.65 -7.82
C TYR A 47 -12.60 -6.52 -7.30
N PHE A 48 -12.84 -5.48 -8.09
CA PHE A 48 -13.74 -4.39 -7.73
C PHE A 48 -15.18 -4.88 -7.51
N THR A 49 -15.63 -5.82 -8.34
CA THR A 49 -16.94 -6.46 -8.19
C THR A 49 -17.02 -7.21 -6.86
N ALA A 50 -15.98 -7.94 -6.48
CA ALA A 50 -15.94 -8.63 -5.21
C ALA A 50 -15.96 -7.64 -4.01
N LEU A 51 -15.21 -6.55 -4.06
CA LEU A 51 -15.23 -5.51 -3.02
C LEU A 51 -16.62 -4.91 -2.86
N ARG A 52 -17.27 -4.52 -3.97
CA ARG A 52 -18.64 -3.96 -3.96
C ARG A 52 -19.66 -4.97 -3.40
N ALA A 53 -19.53 -6.25 -3.74
CA ALA A 53 -20.40 -7.31 -3.22
C ALA A 53 -20.26 -7.48 -1.69
N HIS A 54 -19.13 -7.12 -1.11
CA HIS A 54 -18.89 -7.08 0.33
C HIS A 54 -19.23 -5.74 0.99
N GLY A 55 -19.86 -4.83 0.27
CA GLY A 55 -20.33 -3.54 0.80
C GLY A 55 -19.26 -2.44 0.84
N THR A 56 -18.13 -2.61 0.12
CA THR A 56 -17.09 -1.60 0.00
C THR A 56 -17.42 -0.66 -1.17
N GLU A 57 -17.42 0.65 -0.92
CA GLU A 57 -17.41 1.67 -1.97
C GLU A 57 -16.03 1.63 -2.66
N VAL A 58 -16.01 1.51 -3.98
CA VAL A 58 -14.76 1.52 -4.77
C VAL A 58 -14.68 2.84 -5.53
N VAL A 59 -13.71 3.68 -5.17
CA VAL A 59 -13.36 4.92 -5.86
C VAL A 59 -12.16 4.63 -6.75
N THR A 60 -12.28 4.94 -8.04
CA THR A 60 -11.23 4.64 -9.02
C THR A 60 -10.72 5.93 -9.65
N LEU A 61 -9.42 6.19 -9.52
CA LEU A 61 -8.73 7.27 -10.21
C LEU A 61 -8.34 6.81 -11.62
N PRO A 62 -8.18 7.75 -12.57
CA PRO A 62 -7.63 7.44 -13.89
C PRO A 62 -6.24 6.83 -13.80
N ALA A 63 -5.88 6.00 -14.77
CA ALA A 63 -4.51 5.53 -14.94
C ALA A 63 -3.56 6.72 -15.16
N LEU A 64 -2.32 6.57 -14.69
CA LEU A 64 -1.29 7.60 -14.86
C LEU A 64 -0.40 7.28 -16.07
N ASP A 65 -0.26 8.25 -16.97
CA ASP A 65 0.63 8.13 -18.12
C ASP A 65 2.09 8.00 -17.67
N GLY A 66 2.78 7.00 -18.22
CA GLY A 66 4.18 6.72 -17.89
C GLY A 66 4.40 6.02 -16.55
N PHE A 67 3.35 5.60 -15.85
CA PHE A 67 3.42 4.85 -14.59
C PHE A 67 2.70 3.50 -14.74
N PRO A 68 3.37 2.47 -15.26
CA PRO A 68 2.75 1.17 -15.51
C PRO A 68 2.24 0.48 -14.25
N ASP A 69 2.81 0.80 -13.08
CA ASP A 69 2.45 0.20 -11.78
C ASP A 69 1.39 0.99 -11.01
N CYS A 70 0.81 2.07 -11.56
CA CYS A 70 -0.09 2.97 -10.83
C CYS A 70 -1.37 2.33 -10.28
N SER A 71 -1.73 1.14 -10.74
CA SER A 71 -2.86 0.38 -10.19
C SER A 71 -2.59 -0.23 -8.81
N PHE A 72 -1.33 -0.29 -8.37
CA PHE A 72 -0.92 -0.79 -7.05
C PHE A 72 -0.94 0.34 -6.01
N THR A 73 -2.13 0.84 -5.71
CA THR A 73 -2.33 2.01 -4.84
C THR A 73 -2.01 1.74 -3.37
N GLU A 74 -1.99 0.48 -2.93
CA GLU A 74 -1.64 0.10 -1.56
C GLU A 74 -0.28 0.67 -1.13
N ASP A 75 0.68 0.72 -2.06
CA ASP A 75 2.03 1.17 -1.76
C ASP A 75 2.14 2.68 -1.55
N THR A 76 1.18 3.46 -2.06
CA THR A 76 1.32 4.91 -2.26
C THR A 76 0.89 5.77 -1.07
N ALA A 77 0.24 5.19 -0.06
CA ALA A 77 -0.15 5.89 1.16
C ALA A 77 -0.36 4.92 2.33
N VAL A 78 -0.04 5.38 3.54
CA VAL A 78 -0.42 4.70 4.79
C VAL A 78 -1.40 5.59 5.54
N ILE A 79 -2.63 5.09 5.73
CA ILE A 79 -3.68 5.84 6.42
C ILE A 79 -3.60 5.56 7.91
N LEU A 80 -3.45 6.62 8.70
CA LEU A 80 -3.55 6.63 10.14
C LEU A 80 -4.80 7.39 10.58
N ASP A 81 -5.06 7.53 11.88
CA ASP A 81 -6.21 8.28 12.36
C ASP A 81 -6.08 9.77 12.01
N GLY A 82 -6.90 10.23 11.08
CA GLY A 82 -6.94 11.62 10.63
C GLY A 82 -5.81 12.05 9.69
N MET A 83 -4.81 11.21 9.43
CA MET A 83 -3.70 11.57 8.54
C MET A 83 -3.40 10.50 7.49
N ALA A 84 -2.83 10.92 6.36
CA ALA A 84 -2.27 10.07 5.33
C ALA A 84 -0.77 10.33 5.20
N VAL A 85 0.04 9.34 5.53
CA VAL A 85 1.49 9.39 5.32
C VAL A 85 1.77 9.02 3.87
N ILE A 86 2.33 9.96 3.13
CA ILE A 86 2.69 9.78 1.72
C ILE A 86 4.18 9.44 1.63
N PRO A 87 4.51 8.22 1.20
CA PRO A 87 5.89 7.75 1.18
C PRO A 87 6.66 8.23 -0.06
N ASN A 88 7.99 8.12 0.02
CA ASN A 88 8.80 8.00 -1.19
C ASN A 88 8.89 6.51 -1.51
N LEU A 89 8.31 6.09 -2.64
CA LEU A 89 8.33 4.69 -3.03
C LEU A 89 9.75 4.18 -3.27
N GLY A 90 10.04 2.97 -2.83
CA GLY A 90 11.37 2.37 -2.90
C GLY A 90 11.87 2.19 -4.33
N HIS A 91 10.98 1.83 -5.28
CA HIS A 91 11.37 1.75 -6.68
C HIS A 91 11.31 3.13 -7.37
N PRO A 92 12.42 3.60 -7.98
CA PRO A 92 12.48 4.95 -8.54
C PRO A 92 11.41 5.27 -9.60
N SER A 93 11.05 4.30 -10.45
CA SER A 93 10.04 4.49 -11.52
C SER A 93 8.63 4.75 -10.98
N ARG A 94 8.35 4.38 -9.72
CA ARG A 94 7.03 4.51 -9.11
C ARG A 94 6.83 5.80 -8.31
N ARG A 95 7.89 6.59 -8.08
CA ARG A 95 7.85 7.73 -7.15
C ARG A 95 6.84 8.82 -7.51
N GLY A 96 6.50 8.98 -8.79
CA GLY A 96 5.49 9.93 -9.24
C GLY A 96 4.04 9.47 -9.02
N GLU A 97 3.81 8.18 -8.68
CA GLU A 97 2.47 7.64 -8.49
C GLU A 97 1.75 8.25 -7.28
N VAL A 98 2.51 8.72 -6.29
CA VAL A 98 1.96 9.22 -5.02
C VAL A 98 1.21 10.54 -5.14
N GLU A 99 1.49 11.34 -6.17
CA GLU A 99 0.93 12.71 -6.29
C GLU A 99 -0.60 12.70 -6.46
N SER A 100 -1.12 11.88 -7.35
CA SER A 100 -2.57 11.77 -7.58
C SER A 100 -3.31 11.25 -6.36
N ILE A 101 -2.71 10.28 -5.65
CA ILE A 101 -3.24 9.71 -4.41
C ILE A 101 -3.23 10.74 -3.29
N SER A 102 -2.13 11.47 -3.12
CA SER A 102 -1.99 12.55 -2.13
C SER A 102 -3.03 13.64 -2.35
N ASN A 103 -3.22 14.09 -3.59
CA ASN A 103 -4.20 15.12 -3.92
C ASN A 103 -5.63 14.67 -3.60
N PHE A 104 -5.97 13.42 -3.89
CA PHE A 104 -7.28 12.86 -3.54
C PHE A 104 -7.48 12.75 -2.02
N LEU A 105 -6.47 12.26 -1.30
CA LEU A 105 -6.55 12.07 0.15
C LEU A 105 -6.57 13.38 0.93
N ALA A 106 -6.03 14.47 0.38
CA ALA A 106 -6.02 15.78 1.01
C ALA A 106 -7.42 16.38 1.24
N GLU A 107 -8.46 15.83 0.62
CA GLU A 107 -9.85 16.22 0.89
C GLU A 107 -10.34 15.77 2.27
N ASP A 108 -9.86 14.62 2.75
CA ASP A 108 -10.36 13.96 3.97
C ASP A 108 -9.29 13.81 5.08
N PHE A 109 -7.99 13.97 4.76
CA PHE A 109 -6.86 13.66 5.66
C PHE A 109 -5.83 14.78 5.71
N GLU A 110 -5.17 14.92 6.85
CA GLU A 110 -3.91 15.66 6.93
C GLU A 110 -2.82 14.91 6.16
N ILE A 111 -2.16 15.59 5.23
CA ILE A 111 -1.11 14.99 4.41
C ILE A 111 0.26 15.17 5.07
N VAL A 112 0.92 14.04 5.34
CA VAL A 112 2.25 13.99 5.92
C VAL A 112 3.22 13.38 4.91
N ASN A 113 4.06 14.22 4.31
CA ASN A 113 5.03 13.77 3.31
C ASN A 113 6.30 13.23 3.96
N MET A 114 6.77 12.09 3.47
CA MET A 114 8.02 11.48 3.93
C MET A 114 9.23 12.30 3.46
N PRO A 115 10.26 12.51 4.33
CA PRO A 115 11.44 13.28 3.96
C PRO A 115 12.31 12.56 2.94
N THR A 116 13.09 13.33 2.19
CA THR A 116 14.05 12.81 1.22
C THR A 116 15.02 11.83 1.88
N GLY A 117 15.29 10.72 1.21
CA GLY A 117 16.17 9.64 1.70
C GLY A 117 15.46 8.54 2.48
N ALA A 118 14.33 8.82 3.11
CA ALA A 118 13.45 7.79 3.66
C ALA A 118 12.60 7.18 2.53
N THR A 119 12.47 5.85 2.51
CA THR A 119 11.63 5.13 1.54
C THR A 119 10.71 4.15 2.24
N LEU A 120 9.50 4.01 1.72
CA LEU A 120 8.51 3.04 2.19
C LEU A 120 7.54 2.71 1.06
N ASP A 121 7.21 1.42 0.90
CA ASP A 121 6.07 0.97 0.13
C ASP A 121 5.00 0.46 1.12
N GLY A 122 3.73 0.83 0.95
CA GLY A 122 2.64 0.44 1.85
C GLY A 122 2.43 -1.07 1.95
N GLY A 123 2.87 -1.83 0.94
CA GLY A 123 2.91 -3.29 0.99
C GLY A 123 3.82 -3.86 2.10
N ASP A 124 4.67 -3.05 2.71
CA ASP A 124 5.45 -3.43 3.90
C ASP A 124 4.73 -3.11 5.22
N VAL A 125 3.47 -2.64 5.19
CA VAL A 125 2.73 -2.25 6.39
C VAL A 125 1.54 -3.18 6.61
N VAL A 126 1.53 -3.89 7.73
CA VAL A 126 0.43 -4.77 8.15
C VAL A 126 -0.18 -4.27 9.45
N TYR A 127 -1.48 -3.95 9.43
CA TYR A 127 -2.24 -3.66 10.64
C TYR A 127 -2.53 -4.96 11.40
N TYR A 128 -2.13 -5.01 12.67
CA TYR A 128 -2.39 -6.16 13.53
C TYR A 128 -2.84 -5.71 14.90
N ASP A 129 -4.11 -5.95 15.19
CA ASP A 129 -4.77 -5.57 16.44
C ASP A 129 -4.51 -4.11 16.87
N ASP A 130 -3.62 -3.87 17.83
CA ASP A 130 -3.29 -2.57 18.41
C ASP A 130 -1.93 -2.01 17.94
N PHE A 131 -1.31 -2.63 16.95
CA PHE A 131 -0.02 -2.16 16.42
C PHE A 131 0.12 -2.39 14.91
N LEU A 132 1.11 -1.71 14.32
CA LEU A 132 1.56 -1.96 12.96
C LEU A 132 2.80 -2.84 12.97
N LEU A 133 2.83 -3.82 12.08
CA LEU A 133 4.07 -4.46 11.63
C LEU A 133 4.58 -3.69 10.42
N VAL A 134 5.84 -3.26 10.45
CA VAL A 134 6.47 -2.55 9.33
C VAL A 134 7.72 -3.30 8.89
N GLY A 135 7.69 -3.79 7.65
CA GLY A 135 8.78 -4.51 7.03
C GLY A 135 9.95 -3.62 6.66
N ILE A 136 11.17 -4.05 6.98
CA ILE A 136 12.40 -3.52 6.38
C ILE A 136 12.75 -4.41 5.21
N SER A 137 12.60 -3.89 4.00
CA SER A 137 12.72 -4.66 2.76
C SER A 137 13.67 -3.97 1.76
N THR A 138 13.66 -4.43 0.52
CA THR A 138 14.35 -3.73 -0.58
C THR A 138 13.64 -2.44 -0.99
N ARG A 139 12.39 -2.25 -0.56
CA ARG A 139 11.54 -1.07 -0.86
C ARG A 139 11.42 -0.12 0.31
N THR A 140 11.41 -0.65 1.52
CA THR A 140 11.28 0.14 2.75
C THR A 140 12.59 0.13 3.51
N ASN A 141 13.20 1.30 3.65
CA ASN A 141 14.40 1.44 4.47
C ASN A 141 14.07 1.77 5.93
N ARG A 142 15.07 1.68 6.80
CA ARG A 142 14.89 1.94 8.24
C ARG A 142 14.42 3.37 8.54
N ASP A 143 14.86 4.35 7.74
CA ASP A 143 14.47 5.75 7.93
C ASP A 143 12.98 5.94 7.62
N GLY A 144 12.47 5.33 6.54
CA GLY A 144 11.05 5.34 6.18
C GLY A 144 10.17 4.65 7.23
N ALA A 145 10.60 3.46 7.68
CA ALA A 145 9.90 2.74 8.73
C ALA A 145 9.88 3.52 10.07
N THR A 146 11.00 4.17 10.42
CA THR A 146 11.09 5.00 11.64
C THR A 146 10.23 6.26 11.54
N PHE A 147 10.18 6.88 10.37
CA PHE A 147 9.30 8.03 10.11
C PHE A 147 7.84 7.65 10.30
N LEU A 148 7.38 6.55 9.67
CA LEU A 148 6.01 6.06 9.87
C LEU A 148 5.75 5.73 11.33
N ALA A 149 6.68 5.05 12.01
CA ALA A 149 6.53 4.69 13.41
C ALA A 149 6.37 5.90 14.35
N LYS A 150 7.03 7.02 14.05
CA LYS A 150 6.85 8.26 14.80
C LYS A 150 5.41 8.75 14.70
N HIS A 151 4.89 8.89 13.49
CA HIS A 151 3.54 9.42 13.28
C HIS A 151 2.45 8.44 13.75
N ALA A 152 2.64 7.13 13.61
CA ALA A 152 1.73 6.13 14.14
C ALA A 152 1.59 6.23 15.67
N ARG A 153 2.70 6.47 16.39
CA ARG A 153 2.67 6.65 17.84
C ARG A 153 1.94 7.92 18.28
N GLU A 154 1.98 8.98 17.47
CA GLU A 154 1.20 10.21 17.71
C GLU A 154 -0.31 9.94 17.68
N THR A 155 -0.76 8.90 16.97
CA THR A 155 -2.15 8.43 16.94
C THR A 155 -2.43 7.30 17.96
N GLY A 156 -1.46 6.95 18.80
CA GLY A 156 -1.60 5.90 19.80
C GLY A 156 -1.38 4.47 19.29
N ILE A 157 -0.86 4.33 18.07
CA ILE A 157 -0.56 3.02 17.45
C ILE A 157 0.91 2.68 17.70
N ASP A 158 1.20 1.53 18.33
CA ASP A 158 2.56 1.03 18.43
C ASP A 158 3.04 0.40 17.11
N VAL A 159 4.37 0.36 16.91
CA VAL A 159 4.97 -0.14 15.68
C VAL A 159 6.08 -1.13 16.00
N ARG A 160 6.05 -2.28 15.31
CA ARG A 160 7.11 -3.30 15.36
C ARG A 160 7.76 -3.43 14.00
N LEU A 161 9.08 -3.28 13.98
CA LEU A 161 9.88 -3.42 12.75
C LEU A 161 10.24 -4.89 12.55
N ILE A 162 10.12 -5.38 11.32
CA ILE A 162 10.38 -6.76 10.93
C ILE A 162 11.32 -6.77 9.72
N ASP A 163 12.42 -7.50 9.80
CA ASP A 163 13.29 -7.70 8.65
C ASP A 163 12.63 -8.66 7.65
N VAL A 164 12.39 -8.20 6.44
CA VAL A 164 11.79 -8.99 5.35
C VAL A 164 12.90 -9.68 4.56
N PRO A 165 12.80 -10.98 4.28
CA PRO A 165 13.80 -11.67 3.47
C PRO A 165 13.96 -11.02 2.09
N LYS A 166 15.20 -10.89 1.60
CA LYS A 166 15.50 -10.26 0.29
C LYS A 166 14.86 -10.96 -0.91
N SER A 167 14.45 -12.22 -0.75
CA SER A 167 13.72 -12.99 -1.75
C SER A 167 12.22 -12.66 -1.81
N THR A 168 11.75 -11.80 -0.92
CA THR A 168 10.34 -11.43 -0.77
C THR A 168 10.17 -9.96 -1.12
N LEU A 169 9.13 -9.63 -1.88
CA LEU A 169 8.88 -8.25 -2.32
C LEU A 169 8.49 -7.35 -1.15
N HIS A 170 7.47 -7.75 -0.38
CA HIS A 170 6.89 -6.98 0.72
C HIS A 170 6.51 -7.88 1.89
N LEU A 171 6.31 -7.29 3.06
CA LEU A 171 5.81 -8.00 4.25
C LEU A 171 4.43 -8.62 3.98
N THR A 172 3.51 -7.91 3.30
CA THR A 172 2.16 -8.41 2.95
C THR A 172 2.18 -9.63 2.03
N THR A 173 3.28 -9.87 1.30
CA THR A 173 3.46 -11.06 0.48
C THR A 173 3.56 -12.34 1.31
N VAL A 174 4.06 -12.25 2.53
CA VAL A 174 4.35 -13.40 3.42
C VAL A 174 3.61 -13.33 4.76
N CYS A 175 2.84 -12.27 4.99
CA CYS A 175 2.15 -12.07 6.26
C CYS A 175 0.81 -11.38 6.04
N SER A 176 -0.24 -11.85 6.70
CA SER A 176 -1.53 -11.20 6.74
C SER A 176 -2.24 -11.39 8.07
N SER A 177 -3.17 -10.48 8.41
CA SER A 177 -3.98 -10.53 9.62
C SER A 177 -5.46 -10.64 9.26
N PRO A 178 -6.00 -11.85 9.04
CA PRO A 178 -7.37 -12.04 8.55
C PRO A 178 -8.45 -11.76 9.60
N ARG A 179 -8.10 -11.80 10.88
CA ARG A 179 -9.02 -11.57 12.02
C ARG A 179 -8.24 -11.18 13.27
N PRO A 180 -8.91 -10.59 14.31
CA PRO A 180 -8.29 -10.30 15.60
C PRO A 180 -7.54 -11.48 16.19
N GLY A 181 -6.37 -11.24 16.77
CA GLY A 181 -5.55 -12.24 17.42
C GLY A 181 -4.95 -13.30 16.49
N THR A 182 -5.01 -13.11 15.16
CA THR A 182 -4.52 -14.11 14.20
C THR A 182 -3.61 -13.46 13.17
N ILE A 183 -2.40 -13.98 13.04
CA ILE A 183 -1.48 -13.73 11.92
C ILE A 183 -1.30 -15.05 11.16
N ILE A 184 -1.32 -14.95 9.83
CA ILE A 184 -0.87 -15.99 8.91
C ILE A 184 0.46 -15.51 8.35
N ALA A 185 1.48 -16.32 8.46
CA ALA A 185 2.81 -16.05 7.91
C ALA A 185 3.35 -17.29 7.19
N ALA A 186 4.13 -17.08 6.10
CA ALA A 186 4.80 -18.12 5.32
C ALA A 186 6.24 -18.32 5.79
#